data_44f597477b515e6b19a2504e593e352c
#
_entry.id   44f597477b515e6b19a2504e593e352c
#
_cell.length_a   1.000
_cell.length_b   1.000
_cell.length_c   1.000
_cell.angle_alpha   90.00
_cell.angle_beta   90.00
_cell.angle_gamma   90.00
#
_symmetry.space_group_name_H-M   'P 1'
#
loop_
_entity.id
_entity.type
_entity.pdbx_description
1 polymer ?
#
loop_
_entity_poly.entity_id
_entity_poly.type
_entity_poly.pdbx_seq_one_letter_code
_entity_poly.pdbx_strand_id
1 'polypeptide(L)'
;RGLGDVYKRQVQTFPQSGTVVAQEKMQVLERMITDALQIRQYDFASLVYVRVLLEIEAIKLCARNRTAEDLENIERALEECEAKFYTEERVSKDFAYHQALARGAHNPVIASMLLVITPDVLRYYQRYRVCTVPQEEVYFEHRELLRCVREKDEEGAVAMQRRHLKSLSEFAAAFNDENHFLE
;
A
#
# COMPACT_ATOMS: atom_id res chain seq x y z
N ARG A 1 25.08 -21.04 27.87
CA ARG A 1 25.00 -21.02 26.40
C ARG A 1 23.95 -19.97 26.04
N GLY A 2 24.43 -18.91 25.39
CA GLY A 2 23.79 -17.60 25.46
C GLY A 2 22.65 -17.35 24.50
N LEU A 3 21.75 -16.51 24.96
CA LEU A 3 20.64 -15.86 24.24
C LEU A 3 21.12 -14.84 23.17
N GLY A 4 22.45 -14.79 22.89
CA GLY A 4 23.05 -13.80 22.00
C GLY A 4 22.99 -14.12 20.50
N ASP A 5 22.71 -15.35 20.10
CA ASP A 5 22.84 -15.77 18.69
C ASP A 5 21.55 -15.63 17.84
N VAL A 6 20.41 -15.37 18.47
CA VAL A 6 19.12 -15.26 17.77
C VAL A 6 18.96 -13.87 17.12
N TYR A 7 19.61 -12.85 17.64
CA TYR A 7 19.43 -11.46 17.14
C TYR A 7 20.32 -11.08 15.93
N LYS A 8 21.37 -11.83 15.63
CA LYS A 8 22.35 -11.46 14.57
C LYS A 8 21.89 -11.74 13.13
N ARG A 9 20.78 -12.45 12.93
CA ARG A 9 20.29 -12.76 11.57
C ARG A 9 19.15 -11.86 11.09
N GLN A 10 18.80 -10.82 11.82
CA GLN A 10 17.55 -10.12 11.58
C GLN A 10 17.64 -8.85 10.72
N VAL A 11 18.79 -8.29 10.48
CA VAL A 11 18.95 -7.06 9.69
C VAL A 11 20.17 -7.17 8.79
N GLN A 12 20.00 -7.04 7.49
CA GLN A 12 21.11 -6.80 6.55
C GLN A 12 21.18 -5.31 6.26
N THR A 13 22.30 -4.69 6.66
CA THR A 13 22.59 -3.29 6.34
C THR A 13 23.47 -3.27 5.11
N PHE A 14 23.00 -2.65 4.03
CA PHE A 14 23.82 -2.40 2.86
C PHE A 14 24.38 -0.98 2.95
N PRO A 15 25.70 -0.79 2.85
CA PRO A 15 26.28 0.55 2.74
C PRO A 15 25.65 1.27 1.54
N GLN A 16 25.11 2.46 1.75
CA GLN A 16 24.44 3.32 0.77
C GLN A 16 22.97 3.00 0.37
N SER A 17 22.35 1.92 0.86
CA SER A 17 20.96 1.56 0.45
C SER A 17 19.97 1.48 1.60
N GLY A 18 20.34 1.81 2.81
CA GLY A 18 19.46 1.70 3.99
C GLY A 18 19.27 0.26 4.46
N THR A 19 18.37 0.09 5.42
CA THR A 19 18.04 -1.20 6.01
C THR A 19 16.89 -1.85 5.25
N VAL A 20 17.14 -2.98 4.59
CA VAL A 20 16.12 -3.77 3.94
C VAL A 20 15.64 -4.86 4.88
N VAL A 21 14.35 -4.87 5.19
CA VAL A 21 13.70 -6.00 5.89
C VAL A 21 13.42 -7.08 4.84
N ALA A 22 14.05 -8.25 4.98
CA ALA A 22 13.84 -9.36 4.05
C ALA A 22 12.36 -9.78 4.03
N GLN A 23 11.87 -10.23 2.88
CA GLN A 23 10.46 -10.57 2.63
C GLN A 23 9.89 -11.58 3.67
N GLU A 24 10.71 -12.55 4.12
CA GLU A 24 10.34 -13.49 5.19
C GLU A 24 10.06 -12.80 6.54
N LYS A 25 10.70 -11.65 6.78
CA LYS A 25 10.50 -10.87 8.01
C LYS A 25 9.22 -10.05 7.98
N MET A 26 8.76 -9.64 6.80
CA MET A 26 7.47 -8.98 6.66
C MET A 26 6.33 -9.92 7.04
N GLN A 27 6.35 -11.18 6.59
CA GLN A 27 5.34 -12.18 6.98
C GLN A 27 5.33 -12.46 8.48
N VAL A 28 6.50 -12.45 9.12
CA VAL A 28 6.58 -12.59 10.58
C VAL A 28 5.99 -11.37 11.28
N LEU A 29 6.29 -10.17 10.79
CA LEU A 29 5.75 -8.92 11.34
C LEU A 29 4.21 -8.85 11.15
N GLU A 30 3.72 -9.22 9.97
CA GLU A 30 2.29 -9.33 9.68
C GLU A 30 1.59 -10.26 10.68
N ARG A 31 2.13 -11.48 10.88
CA ARG A 31 1.60 -12.43 11.87
C ARG A 31 1.62 -11.87 13.29
N MET A 32 2.74 -11.28 13.70
CA MET A 32 2.85 -10.69 15.04
C MET A 32 1.84 -9.56 15.27
N ILE A 33 1.58 -8.72 14.26
CA ILE A 33 0.59 -7.64 14.35
C ILE A 33 -0.82 -8.23 14.34
N THR A 34 -1.10 -9.19 13.47
CA THR A 34 -2.40 -9.89 13.42
C THR A 34 -2.71 -10.56 14.76
N ASP A 35 -1.72 -11.23 15.35
CA ASP A 35 -1.86 -11.87 16.65
C ASP A 35 -2.03 -10.82 17.78
N ALA A 36 -1.24 -9.74 17.75
CA ALA A 36 -1.31 -8.67 18.74
C ALA A 36 -2.64 -7.92 18.71
N LEU A 37 -3.21 -7.70 17.53
CA LEU A 37 -4.51 -7.07 17.36
C LEU A 37 -5.68 -8.05 17.59
N GLN A 38 -5.38 -9.35 17.83
CA GLN A 38 -6.38 -10.42 17.93
C GLN A 38 -7.33 -10.50 16.73
N ILE A 39 -6.89 -10.05 15.56
CA ILE A 39 -7.65 -10.13 14.32
C ILE A 39 -7.56 -11.59 13.85
N ARG A 40 -8.41 -12.45 14.41
CA ARG A 40 -8.43 -13.88 14.05
C ARG A 40 -9.27 -14.17 12.80
N GLN A 41 -10.21 -13.29 12.51
CA GLN A 41 -11.06 -13.37 11.32
C GLN A 41 -11.44 -11.95 10.91
N TYR A 42 -11.13 -11.57 9.69
CA TYR A 42 -11.60 -10.34 9.06
C TYR A 42 -12.16 -10.67 7.69
N ASP A 43 -13.28 -10.05 7.37
CA ASP A 43 -13.84 -10.15 6.04
C ASP A 43 -13.15 -9.15 5.09
N PHE A 44 -13.18 -9.49 3.80
CA PHE A 44 -12.53 -8.69 2.77
C PHE A 44 -13.09 -7.26 2.70
N ALA A 45 -14.40 -7.10 2.88
CA ALA A 45 -15.04 -5.78 2.80
C ALA A 45 -14.56 -4.86 3.94
N SER A 46 -14.44 -5.36 5.16
CA SER A 46 -13.89 -4.62 6.30
C SER A 46 -12.43 -4.22 6.07
N LEU A 47 -11.62 -5.12 5.49
CA LEU A 47 -10.23 -4.84 5.19
C LEU A 47 -10.09 -3.74 4.14
N VAL A 48 -10.87 -3.82 3.06
CA VAL A 48 -10.91 -2.79 2.01
C VAL A 48 -11.41 -1.46 2.57
N TYR A 49 -12.43 -1.47 3.42
CA TYR A 49 -12.94 -0.25 4.04
C TYR A 49 -11.88 0.48 4.85
N VAL A 50 -11.14 -0.25 5.71
CA VAL A 50 -10.06 0.33 6.50
C VAL A 50 -8.92 0.83 5.61
N ARG A 51 -8.53 0.06 4.58
CA ARG A 51 -7.54 0.50 3.59
C ARG A 51 -7.93 1.81 2.93
N VAL A 52 -9.16 1.93 2.45
CA VAL A 52 -9.67 3.14 1.78
C VAL A 52 -9.63 4.34 2.71
N LEU A 53 -10.07 4.20 3.96
CA LEU A 53 -9.99 5.26 4.97
C LEU A 53 -8.56 5.75 5.17
N LEU A 54 -7.63 4.83 5.35
CA LEU A 54 -6.23 5.15 5.61
C LEU A 54 -5.55 5.77 4.38
N GLU A 55 -5.80 5.26 3.17
CA GLU A 55 -5.21 5.81 1.95
C GLU A 55 -5.74 7.22 1.64
N ILE A 56 -7.02 7.50 1.88
CA ILE A 56 -7.59 8.84 1.71
C ILE A 56 -6.94 9.84 2.68
N GLU A 57 -6.75 9.47 3.94
CA GLU A 57 -6.09 10.35 4.89
C GLU A 57 -4.58 10.47 4.60
N ALA A 58 -3.93 9.38 4.17
CA ALA A 58 -2.54 9.39 3.78
C ALA A 58 -2.27 10.35 2.61
N ILE A 59 -3.07 10.31 1.53
CA ILE A 59 -2.86 11.16 0.38
C ILE A 59 -3.09 12.64 0.69
N LYS A 60 -4.09 12.94 1.52
CA LYS A 60 -4.35 14.29 2.02
C LYS A 60 -3.17 14.84 2.80
N LEU A 61 -2.66 14.06 3.75
CA LEU A 61 -1.48 14.43 4.53
C LEU A 61 -0.23 14.50 3.65
N CYS A 62 -0.07 13.62 2.67
CA CYS A 62 1.03 13.66 1.71
C CYS A 62 1.02 14.97 0.91
N ALA A 63 -0.12 15.39 0.36
CA ALA A 63 -0.24 16.66 -0.34
C ALA A 63 0.16 17.85 0.55
N ARG A 64 -0.19 17.80 1.84
CA ARG A 64 0.15 18.85 2.82
C ARG A 64 1.62 18.85 3.20
N ASN A 65 2.16 17.68 3.57
CA ASN A 65 3.41 17.55 4.34
C ASN A 65 4.63 17.18 3.50
N ARG A 66 4.45 16.66 2.28
CA ARG A 66 5.53 16.11 1.45
C ARG A 66 6.70 17.06 1.32
N THR A 67 7.90 16.54 1.39
CA THR A 67 9.17 17.24 1.08
C THR A 67 9.51 17.13 -0.40
N ALA A 68 10.61 17.76 -0.83
CA ALA A 68 11.14 17.58 -2.17
C ALA A 68 11.64 16.14 -2.39
N GLU A 69 12.30 15.55 -1.37
CA GLU A 69 12.77 14.17 -1.41
C GLU A 69 11.61 13.16 -1.53
N ASP A 70 10.49 13.42 -0.85
CA ASP A 70 9.29 12.58 -1.00
C ASP A 70 8.76 12.61 -2.43
N LEU A 71 8.72 13.80 -3.07
CA LEU A 71 8.30 13.91 -4.47
C LEU A 71 9.19 13.11 -5.40
N GLU A 72 10.51 13.20 -5.27
CA GLU A 72 11.46 12.41 -6.07
C GLU A 72 11.24 10.89 -5.87
N ASN A 73 10.95 10.48 -4.65
CA ASN A 73 10.67 9.08 -4.33
C ASN A 73 9.34 8.61 -4.93
N ILE A 74 8.29 9.44 -4.88
CA ILE A 74 6.98 9.15 -5.45
C ILE A 74 7.06 9.10 -6.98
N GLU A 75 7.75 10.06 -7.61
CA GLU A 75 7.97 10.11 -9.07
C GLU A 75 8.66 8.85 -9.56
N ARG A 76 9.75 8.46 -8.92
CA ARG A 76 10.49 7.24 -9.26
C ARG A 76 9.63 5.99 -9.10
N ALA A 77 8.85 5.90 -8.01
CA ALA A 77 7.97 4.76 -7.79
C ALA A 77 6.85 4.69 -8.85
N LEU A 78 6.33 5.83 -9.32
CA LEU A 78 5.37 5.90 -10.40
C LEU A 78 5.97 5.43 -11.72
N GLU A 79 7.16 5.91 -12.08
CA GLU A 79 7.88 5.48 -13.29
C GLU A 79 8.10 3.96 -13.31
N GLU A 80 8.52 3.39 -12.17
CA GLU A 80 8.68 1.95 -12.04
C GLU A 80 7.35 1.19 -12.15
N CYS A 81 6.26 1.73 -11.60
CA CYS A 81 4.93 1.16 -11.70
C CYS A 81 4.45 1.12 -13.16
N GLU A 82 4.59 2.24 -13.89
CA GLU A 82 4.22 2.32 -15.30
C GLU A 82 5.07 1.38 -16.18
N ALA A 83 6.37 1.33 -15.96
CA ALA A 83 7.29 0.45 -16.72
C ALA A 83 6.99 -1.05 -16.56
N LYS A 84 6.37 -1.44 -15.42
CA LYS A 84 6.10 -2.85 -15.09
C LYS A 84 4.65 -3.27 -15.21
N PHE A 85 3.79 -2.45 -15.77
CA PHE A 85 2.35 -2.69 -15.83
C PHE A 85 1.94 -4.02 -16.46
N TYR A 86 2.63 -4.47 -17.50
CA TYR A 86 2.36 -5.75 -18.20
C TYR A 86 3.24 -6.91 -17.72
N THR A 87 3.91 -6.77 -16.57
CA THR A 87 4.76 -7.82 -16.02
C THR A 87 4.14 -8.43 -14.76
N GLU A 88 4.72 -9.53 -14.30
CA GLU A 88 4.35 -10.13 -13.00
C GLU A 88 4.61 -9.19 -11.82
N GLU A 89 5.51 -8.21 -11.99
CA GLU A 89 5.84 -7.21 -10.98
C GLU A 89 4.78 -6.11 -10.83
N ARG A 90 3.77 -6.04 -11.71
CA ARG A 90 2.73 -4.98 -11.71
C ARG A 90 2.21 -4.67 -10.31
N VAL A 91 1.69 -5.68 -9.62
CA VAL A 91 1.04 -5.48 -8.31
C VAL A 91 2.02 -5.01 -7.25
N SER A 92 3.25 -5.54 -7.27
CA SER A 92 4.28 -5.12 -6.30
C SER A 92 4.75 -3.68 -6.56
N LYS A 93 4.80 -3.24 -7.82
CA LYS A 93 5.19 -1.87 -8.17
C LYS A 93 4.09 -0.86 -7.91
N ASP A 94 2.83 -1.22 -8.19
CA ASP A 94 1.65 -0.47 -7.79
C ASP A 94 1.62 -0.25 -6.26
N PHE A 95 1.81 -1.33 -5.51
CA PHE A 95 1.92 -1.24 -4.05
C PHE A 95 3.08 -0.34 -3.59
N ALA A 96 4.24 -0.42 -4.24
CA ALA A 96 5.39 0.43 -3.91
C ALA A 96 5.08 1.93 -4.14
N TYR A 97 4.33 2.26 -5.20
CA TYR A 97 3.87 3.62 -5.46
C TYR A 97 2.94 4.13 -4.35
N HIS A 98 1.91 3.37 -3.99
CA HIS A 98 1.01 3.72 -2.89
C HIS A 98 1.74 3.84 -1.54
N GLN A 99 2.76 3.00 -1.30
CA GLN A 99 3.60 3.11 -0.11
C GLN A 99 4.46 4.39 -0.11
N ALA A 100 4.94 4.84 -1.27
CA ALA A 100 5.67 6.11 -1.37
C ALA A 100 4.75 7.29 -1.01
N LEU A 101 3.52 7.32 -1.50
CA LEU A 101 2.50 8.31 -1.11
C LEU A 101 2.21 8.28 0.40
N ALA A 102 2.04 7.09 0.97
CA ALA A 102 1.78 6.93 2.39
C ALA A 102 2.94 7.41 3.28
N ARG A 103 4.19 7.23 2.84
CA ARG A 103 5.37 7.75 3.55
C ARG A 103 5.44 9.27 3.49
N GLY A 104 5.12 9.88 2.33
CA GLY A 104 5.05 11.33 2.17
C GLY A 104 3.99 12.01 3.04
N ALA A 105 3.07 11.25 3.63
CA ALA A 105 2.13 11.74 4.65
C ALA A 105 2.82 12.19 5.94
N HIS A 106 4.04 11.72 6.20
CA HIS A 106 4.78 11.91 7.47
C HIS A 106 3.99 11.47 8.70
N ASN A 107 3.12 10.46 8.52
CA ASN A 107 2.43 9.77 9.61
C ASN A 107 2.86 8.29 9.61
N PRO A 108 3.87 7.92 10.44
CA PRO A 108 4.42 6.58 10.43
C PRO A 108 3.43 5.50 10.86
N VAL A 109 2.40 5.87 11.63
CA VAL A 109 1.36 4.91 12.04
C VAL A 109 0.48 4.54 10.85
N ILE A 110 -0.02 5.52 10.09
CA ILE A 110 -0.81 5.27 8.87
C ILE A 110 0.01 4.46 7.87
N ALA A 111 1.25 4.86 7.61
CA ALA A 111 2.13 4.16 6.68
C ALA A 111 2.38 2.70 7.08
N SER A 112 2.59 2.44 8.38
CA SER A 112 2.78 1.08 8.90
C SER A 112 1.50 0.25 8.83
N MET A 113 0.34 0.82 9.12
CA MET A 113 -0.93 0.11 9.00
C MET A 113 -1.22 -0.27 7.55
N LEU A 114 -1.02 0.64 6.60
CA LEU A 114 -1.17 0.36 5.17
C LEU A 114 -0.19 -0.72 4.69
N LEU A 115 1.04 -0.73 5.21
CA LEU A 115 2.03 -1.76 4.89
C LEU A 115 1.56 -3.17 5.33
N VAL A 116 0.83 -3.26 6.44
CA VAL A 116 0.34 -4.52 6.99
C VAL A 116 -0.92 -5.03 6.28
N ILE A 117 -1.92 -4.14 6.09
CA ILE A 117 -3.23 -4.58 5.59
C ILE A 117 -3.30 -4.69 4.06
N THR A 118 -2.53 -3.89 3.33
CA THR A 118 -2.62 -3.85 1.86
C THR A 118 -2.22 -5.16 1.18
N PRO A 119 -1.18 -5.91 1.61
CA PRO A 119 -0.84 -7.19 0.99
C PRO A 119 -2.00 -8.19 0.98
N ASP A 120 -2.81 -8.23 2.02
CA ASP A 120 -3.97 -9.10 2.10
C ASP A 120 -5.05 -8.70 1.09
N VAL A 121 -5.34 -7.40 1.00
CA VAL A 121 -6.25 -6.88 -0.03
C VAL A 121 -5.75 -7.23 -1.44
N LEU A 122 -4.44 -7.09 -1.70
CA LEU A 122 -3.86 -7.39 -3.01
C LEU A 122 -3.90 -8.87 -3.36
N ARG A 123 -3.77 -9.78 -2.38
CA ARG A 123 -3.94 -11.24 -2.59
C ARG A 123 -5.36 -11.56 -3.08
N TYR A 124 -6.38 -10.96 -2.50
CA TYR A 124 -7.76 -11.08 -2.97
C TYR A 124 -7.92 -10.51 -4.37
N TYR A 125 -7.37 -9.32 -4.60
CA TYR A 125 -7.41 -8.64 -5.88
C TYR A 125 -6.86 -9.49 -7.02
N GLN A 126 -5.72 -10.16 -6.78
CA GLN A 126 -5.12 -11.07 -7.75
C GLN A 126 -5.96 -12.35 -7.93
N ARG A 127 -6.42 -12.95 -6.83
CA ARG A 127 -7.19 -14.19 -6.85
C ARG A 127 -8.49 -14.05 -7.66
N TYR A 128 -9.20 -12.94 -7.48
CA TYR A 128 -10.50 -12.70 -8.10
C TYR A 128 -10.44 -11.82 -9.35
N ARG A 129 -9.24 -11.44 -9.80
CA ARG A 129 -9.01 -10.60 -11.00
C ARG A 129 -9.86 -9.33 -11.01
N VAL A 130 -9.95 -8.65 -9.90
CA VAL A 130 -10.83 -7.49 -9.68
C VAL A 130 -10.48 -6.29 -10.58
N CYS A 131 -9.21 -6.19 -11.04
CA CYS A 131 -8.77 -5.07 -11.86
C CYS A 131 -9.23 -5.23 -13.32
N THR A 132 -10.36 -4.63 -13.64
CA THR A 132 -10.90 -4.51 -15.00
C THR A 132 -10.67 -3.12 -15.60
N VAL A 133 -10.01 -2.22 -14.86
CA VAL A 133 -9.77 -0.83 -15.28
C VAL A 133 -8.70 -0.81 -16.37
N PRO A 134 -8.93 -0.11 -17.51
CA PRO A 134 -7.93 0.06 -18.56
C PRO A 134 -6.64 0.70 -18.04
N GLN A 135 -5.50 0.30 -18.63
CA GLN A 135 -4.18 0.83 -18.23
C GLN A 135 -4.10 2.34 -18.30
N GLU A 136 -4.63 2.92 -19.36
CA GLU A 136 -4.61 4.37 -19.59
C GLU A 136 -5.34 5.12 -18.47
N GLU A 137 -6.41 4.55 -17.95
CA GLU A 137 -7.15 5.14 -16.83
C GLU A 137 -6.37 5.05 -15.53
N VAL A 138 -5.74 3.90 -15.23
CA VAL A 138 -4.87 3.73 -14.06
C VAL A 138 -3.70 4.72 -14.10
N TYR A 139 -3.06 4.87 -15.26
CA TYR A 139 -1.96 5.83 -15.44
C TYR A 139 -2.41 7.28 -15.26
N PHE A 140 -3.57 7.62 -15.85
CA PHE A 140 -4.14 8.94 -15.67
C PHE A 140 -4.36 9.24 -14.17
N GLU A 141 -4.99 8.31 -13.45
CA GLU A 141 -5.29 8.49 -12.03
C GLU A 141 -4.03 8.61 -11.17
N HIS A 142 -3.03 7.78 -11.40
CA HIS A 142 -1.75 7.85 -10.68
C HIS A 142 -1.00 9.17 -10.95
N ARG A 143 -0.98 9.63 -12.22
CA ARG A 143 -0.34 10.91 -12.57
C ARG A 143 -1.08 12.10 -11.97
N GLU A 144 -2.41 12.05 -11.92
CA GLU A 144 -3.21 13.09 -11.29
C GLU A 144 -3.02 13.12 -9.77
N LEU A 145 -2.89 11.96 -9.11
CA LEU A 145 -2.52 11.90 -7.69
C LEU A 145 -1.17 12.59 -7.45
N LEU A 146 -0.15 12.25 -8.25
CA LEU A 146 1.16 12.88 -8.16
C LEU A 146 1.08 14.39 -8.41
N ARG A 147 0.29 14.86 -9.41
CA ARG A 147 0.07 16.28 -9.69
C ARG A 147 -0.52 16.99 -8.46
N CYS A 148 -1.60 16.45 -7.89
CA CYS A 148 -2.23 17.03 -6.70
C CYS A 148 -1.27 17.10 -5.51
N VAL A 149 -0.46 16.05 -5.29
CA VAL A 149 0.57 16.04 -4.25
C VAL A 149 1.64 17.10 -4.52
N ARG A 150 2.11 17.23 -5.78
CA ARG A 150 3.11 18.24 -6.18
C ARG A 150 2.61 19.65 -5.94
N GLU A 151 1.35 19.92 -6.27
CA GLU A 151 0.71 21.23 -6.16
C GLU A 151 0.15 21.52 -4.75
N LYS A 152 0.24 20.57 -3.83
CA LYS A 152 -0.36 20.63 -2.48
C LYS A 152 -1.88 20.82 -2.50
N ASP A 153 -2.52 20.26 -3.51
CA ASP A 153 -3.98 20.23 -3.65
C ASP A 153 -4.57 19.08 -2.86
N GLU A 154 -4.86 19.32 -1.58
CA GLU A 154 -5.41 18.32 -0.67
C GLU A 154 -6.79 17.80 -1.13
N GLU A 155 -7.65 18.70 -1.59
CA GLU A 155 -9.01 18.37 -2.01
C GLU A 155 -9.01 17.55 -3.31
N GLY A 156 -8.22 17.97 -4.28
CA GLY A 156 -8.01 17.23 -5.53
C GLY A 156 -7.40 15.85 -5.30
N ALA A 157 -6.40 15.76 -4.41
CA ALA A 157 -5.78 14.50 -4.04
C ALA A 157 -6.78 13.51 -3.43
N VAL A 158 -7.61 13.98 -2.50
CA VAL A 158 -8.67 13.16 -1.87
C VAL A 158 -9.73 12.73 -2.90
N ALA A 159 -10.17 13.65 -3.77
CA ALA A 159 -11.16 13.34 -4.80
C ALA A 159 -10.63 12.29 -5.79
N MET A 160 -9.37 12.42 -6.21
CA MET A 160 -8.73 11.47 -7.12
C MET A 160 -8.50 10.12 -6.46
N GLN A 161 -8.06 10.08 -5.20
CA GLN A 161 -7.88 8.82 -4.47
C GLN A 161 -9.21 8.07 -4.30
N ARG A 162 -10.29 8.77 -4.01
CA ARG A 162 -11.63 8.16 -3.95
C ARG A 162 -12.05 7.57 -5.30
N ARG A 163 -11.77 8.25 -6.39
CA ARG A 163 -12.01 7.77 -7.75
C ARG A 163 -11.20 6.51 -8.03
N HIS A 164 -9.89 6.56 -7.75
CA HIS A 164 -8.96 5.48 -7.98
C HIS A 164 -9.34 4.19 -7.23
N LEU A 165 -9.80 4.31 -5.98
CA LEU A 165 -10.19 3.16 -5.15
C LEU A 165 -11.67 2.74 -5.34
N LYS A 166 -12.42 3.40 -6.23
CA LYS A 166 -13.86 3.17 -6.39
C LYS A 166 -14.17 1.74 -6.81
N SER A 167 -13.52 1.21 -7.85
CA SER A 167 -13.75 -0.14 -8.35
C SER A 167 -13.45 -1.21 -7.29
N LEU A 168 -12.42 -1.02 -6.49
CA LEU A 168 -12.10 -1.89 -5.37
C LEU A 168 -13.18 -1.85 -4.29
N SER A 169 -13.66 -0.65 -3.96
CA SER A 169 -14.72 -0.47 -2.95
C SER A 169 -16.06 -1.08 -3.39
N GLU A 170 -16.42 -0.88 -4.65
CA GLU A 170 -17.65 -1.45 -5.25
C GLU A 170 -17.58 -2.98 -5.28
N PHE A 171 -16.43 -3.53 -5.68
CA PHE A 171 -16.23 -4.97 -5.66
C PHE A 171 -16.35 -5.52 -4.22
N ALA A 172 -15.68 -4.90 -3.25
CA ALA A 172 -15.72 -5.35 -1.86
C ALA A 172 -17.14 -5.28 -1.26
N ALA A 173 -17.92 -4.25 -1.61
CA ALA A 173 -19.32 -4.12 -1.18
C ALA A 173 -20.24 -5.20 -1.78
N ALA A 174 -19.95 -5.65 -3.02
CA ALA A 174 -20.70 -6.71 -3.70
C ALA A 174 -20.19 -8.12 -3.34
N PHE A 175 -19.05 -8.23 -2.70
CA PHE A 175 -18.41 -9.49 -2.37
C PHE A 175 -19.13 -10.12 -1.17
N ASN A 176 -20.02 -11.06 -1.44
CA ASN A 176 -20.77 -11.78 -0.43
C ASN A 176 -19.92 -12.98 0.05
N ASP A 177 -19.14 -12.77 1.10
CA ASP A 177 -18.18 -13.75 1.62
C ASP A 177 -18.82 -14.65 2.67
N GLU A 178 -19.90 -15.35 2.33
CA GLU A 178 -20.51 -16.34 3.24
C GLU A 178 -19.59 -17.53 3.52
N ASN A 179 -18.45 -17.69 2.78
CA ASN A 179 -17.58 -18.87 2.91
C ASN A 179 -16.07 -18.61 2.72
N HIS A 180 -15.59 -17.37 2.69
CA HIS A 180 -14.18 -17.09 2.37
C HIS A 180 -13.49 -16.30 3.47
N PHE A 181 -13.24 -16.95 4.59
CA PHE A 181 -12.26 -16.48 5.53
C PHE A 181 -10.85 -16.70 4.96
N LEU A 182 -9.94 -15.76 5.21
CA LEU A 182 -8.53 -15.96 4.91
C LEU A 182 -8.00 -17.12 5.77
N GLU A 183 -7.69 -18.26 5.14
CA GLU A 183 -6.92 -19.35 5.75
C GLU A 183 -5.44 -18.99 5.86
#